data_49a243eae8e1cd90bfb11eb7f06773dd
#
_entry.id   49a243eae8e1cd90bfb11eb7f06773dd
#
_cell.length_a   1.000
_cell.length_b   1.000
_cell.length_c   1.000
_cell.angle_alpha   90.00
_cell.angle_beta   90.00
_cell.angle_gamma   90.00
#
_symmetry.space_group_name_H-M   'P 1'
#
loop_
_entity.id
_entity.type
_entity.pdbx_description
1 polymer ?
#
loop_
_entity_poly.entity_id
_entity_poly.type
_entity_poly.pdbx_seq_one_letter_code
_entity_poly.pdbx_strand_id
1 'polypeptide(L)'
;VTMVLEETLNKANMTMDEIDAIAVTYAPGLLGSLLVGVEFAKTLSFVYKKPLIAVNHIAGHIYANNLEKPMQFPLLALVVSGGHTDLILMKGDYEFEHIGGTLDDAIGECYDKVARVIGLGYPGGPKVEKAALEGEHTYDLPIPMNDDSFNMSFSGLKSSIINLVHNEKQRGNEVRNNDLARSFQDVAVDQLCRKTELAIKKY
;
A
#
# COMPACT_ATOMS: atom_id res chain seq x y z
N VAL A 1 -23.01 8.05 1.52
CA VAL A 1 -22.69 7.36 2.79
C VAL A 1 -23.96 6.75 3.39
N THR A 2 -25.08 7.48 3.49
CA THR A 2 -26.37 6.98 4.05
C THR A 2 -26.85 5.71 3.34
N MET A 3 -26.90 5.69 2.01
CA MET A 3 -27.29 4.49 1.24
C MET A 3 -26.43 3.27 1.56
N VAL A 4 -25.10 3.47 1.78
CA VAL A 4 -24.21 2.37 2.15
C VAL A 4 -24.52 1.84 3.55
N LEU A 5 -24.83 2.73 4.50
CA LEU A 5 -25.27 2.32 5.85
C LEU A 5 -26.56 1.50 5.80
N GLU A 6 -27.58 2.00 5.09
CA GLU A 6 -28.86 1.30 4.93
C GLU A 6 -28.66 -0.09 4.30
N GLU A 7 -27.86 -0.17 3.23
CA GLU A 7 -27.56 -1.45 2.58
C GLU A 7 -26.81 -2.41 3.54
N THR A 8 -25.87 -1.87 4.33
CA THR A 8 -25.11 -2.67 5.30
C THR A 8 -26.00 -3.24 6.39
N LEU A 9 -26.86 -2.41 6.99
CA LEU A 9 -27.81 -2.84 8.01
C LEU A 9 -28.80 -3.88 7.45
N ASN A 10 -29.31 -3.65 6.25
CA ASN A 10 -30.21 -4.59 5.58
C ASN A 10 -29.54 -5.94 5.31
N LYS A 11 -28.27 -5.94 4.82
CA LYS A 11 -27.51 -7.19 4.60
C LYS A 11 -27.20 -7.93 5.89
N ALA A 12 -26.93 -7.19 6.96
CA ALA A 12 -26.71 -7.76 8.29
C ALA A 12 -28.01 -8.20 8.98
N ASN A 13 -29.18 -7.81 8.45
CA ASN A 13 -30.49 -7.96 9.08
C ASN A 13 -30.50 -7.38 10.50
N MET A 14 -29.93 -6.20 10.66
CA MET A 14 -29.77 -5.48 11.92
C MET A 14 -30.32 -4.05 11.82
N THR A 15 -30.63 -3.49 12.97
CA THR A 15 -31.02 -2.10 13.16
C THR A 15 -29.91 -1.32 13.89
N MET A 16 -29.94 0.02 13.86
CA MET A 16 -28.99 0.83 14.61
C MET A 16 -29.07 0.64 16.13
N ASP A 17 -30.21 0.22 16.65
CA ASP A 17 -30.37 -0.04 18.09
C ASP A 17 -29.56 -1.25 18.57
N GLU A 18 -29.35 -2.23 17.69
CA GLU A 18 -28.57 -3.45 17.95
C GLU A 18 -27.05 -3.26 17.78
N ILE A 19 -26.61 -2.08 17.31
CA ILE A 19 -25.19 -1.75 17.18
C ILE A 19 -24.65 -1.25 18.50
N ASP A 20 -23.55 -1.83 18.98
CA ASP A 20 -22.92 -1.47 20.26
C ASP A 20 -22.01 -0.26 20.16
N ALA A 21 -21.29 -0.09 19.04
CA ALA A 21 -20.33 0.97 18.83
C ALA A 21 -20.18 1.32 17.35
N ILE A 22 -19.68 2.51 17.05
CA ILE A 22 -19.39 2.98 15.72
C ILE A 22 -17.88 3.17 15.59
N ALA A 23 -17.24 2.43 14.70
CA ALA A 23 -15.81 2.56 14.40
C ALA A 23 -15.61 3.30 13.08
N VAL A 24 -14.60 4.19 13.04
CA VAL A 24 -14.29 4.97 11.85
C VAL A 24 -12.80 5.20 11.71
N THR A 25 -12.29 5.06 10.50
CA THR A 25 -10.92 5.42 10.17
C THR A 25 -10.75 6.95 10.22
N TYR A 26 -9.80 7.43 11.04
CA TYR A 26 -9.54 8.86 11.22
C TYR A 26 -8.24 9.34 10.58
N ALA A 27 -7.24 8.46 10.44
CA ALA A 27 -5.92 8.75 9.86
C ALA A 27 -5.11 7.44 9.66
N PRO A 28 -4.07 7.44 8.80
CA PRO A 28 -3.82 8.39 7.72
C PRO A 28 -4.77 8.18 6.53
N GLY A 29 -4.82 9.13 5.58
CA GLY A 29 -5.60 9.02 4.36
C GLY A 29 -5.92 10.39 3.73
N LEU A 30 -6.67 10.38 2.64
CA LEU A 30 -7.10 11.59 1.95
C LEU A 30 -8.07 12.39 2.82
N LEU A 31 -7.71 13.62 3.15
CA LEU A 31 -8.44 14.49 4.08
C LEU A 31 -9.93 14.59 3.76
N GLY A 32 -10.31 14.80 2.50
CA GLY A 32 -11.71 14.90 2.11
C GLY A 32 -12.52 13.64 2.38
N SER A 33 -11.95 12.46 2.08
CA SER A 33 -12.59 11.17 2.35
C SER A 33 -12.69 10.88 3.84
N LEU A 34 -11.63 11.17 4.61
CA LEU A 34 -11.64 11.00 6.07
C LEU A 34 -12.68 11.88 6.73
N LEU A 35 -12.77 13.17 6.35
CA LEU A 35 -13.75 14.10 6.92
C LEU A 35 -15.18 13.63 6.68
N VAL A 36 -15.53 13.17 5.48
CA VAL A 36 -16.86 12.63 5.18
C VAL A 36 -17.19 11.46 6.10
N GLY A 37 -16.27 10.51 6.26
CA GLY A 37 -16.46 9.34 7.13
C GLY A 37 -16.57 9.72 8.61
N VAL A 38 -15.66 10.54 9.09
CA VAL A 38 -15.58 10.95 10.50
C VAL A 38 -16.81 11.77 10.90
N GLU A 39 -17.22 12.77 10.11
CA GLU A 39 -18.39 13.58 10.44
C GLU A 39 -19.69 12.76 10.39
N PHE A 40 -19.79 11.83 9.45
CA PHE A 40 -20.93 10.91 9.42
C PHE A 40 -20.97 9.99 10.64
N ALA A 41 -19.84 9.39 11.02
CA ALA A 41 -19.74 8.54 12.21
C ALA A 41 -20.03 9.31 13.51
N LYS A 42 -19.52 10.54 13.64
CA LYS A 42 -19.86 11.42 14.77
C LYS A 42 -21.36 11.70 14.85
N THR A 43 -22.00 11.99 13.71
CA THR A 43 -23.44 12.24 13.65
C THR A 43 -24.22 11.02 14.12
N LEU A 44 -23.89 9.83 13.63
CA LEU A 44 -24.52 8.58 14.07
C LEU A 44 -24.29 8.32 15.56
N SER A 45 -23.05 8.48 16.05
CA SER A 45 -22.71 8.34 17.46
C SER A 45 -23.54 9.26 18.34
N PHE A 46 -23.71 10.52 17.94
CA PHE A 46 -24.49 11.50 18.67
C PHE A 46 -26.00 11.18 18.69
N VAL A 47 -26.56 10.86 17.52
CA VAL A 47 -27.98 10.58 17.34
C VAL A 47 -28.39 9.30 18.08
N TYR A 48 -27.63 8.23 17.90
CA TYR A 48 -27.96 6.92 18.50
C TYR A 48 -27.31 6.69 19.86
N LYS A 49 -26.55 7.67 20.38
CA LYS A 49 -25.83 7.60 21.68
C LYS A 49 -24.94 6.37 21.79
N LYS A 50 -24.28 6.02 20.70
CA LYS A 50 -23.34 4.89 20.64
C LYS A 50 -21.91 5.39 20.80
N PRO A 51 -21.01 4.62 21.44
CA PRO A 51 -19.58 4.93 21.52
C PRO A 51 -18.96 5.09 20.13
N LEU A 52 -18.05 6.06 19.98
CA LEU A 52 -17.29 6.28 18.76
C LEU A 52 -15.85 5.79 18.97
N ILE A 53 -15.39 4.91 18.09
CA ILE A 53 -14.04 4.32 18.13
C ILE A 53 -13.23 4.86 16.95
N ALA A 54 -12.14 5.57 17.26
CA ALA A 54 -11.21 6.06 16.25
C ALA A 54 -10.22 4.96 15.86
N VAL A 55 -10.18 4.60 14.58
CA VAL A 55 -9.31 3.54 14.06
C VAL A 55 -8.22 4.14 13.19
N ASN A 56 -6.96 3.76 13.45
CA ASN A 56 -5.85 4.06 12.55
C ASN A 56 -5.94 3.14 11.32
N HIS A 57 -5.82 3.71 10.12
CA HIS A 57 -5.94 2.99 8.85
C HIS A 57 -4.90 1.85 8.71
N ILE A 58 -3.66 2.13 9.08
CA ILE A 58 -2.57 1.15 8.99
C ILE A 58 -2.76 0.04 10.04
N ALA A 59 -3.16 0.39 11.25
CA ALA A 59 -3.52 -0.60 12.26
C ALA A 59 -4.66 -1.50 11.75
N GLY A 60 -5.67 -0.93 11.11
CA GLY A 60 -6.77 -1.69 10.49
C GLY A 60 -6.26 -2.71 9.46
N HIS A 61 -5.33 -2.33 8.60
CA HIS A 61 -4.71 -3.25 7.64
C HIS A 61 -3.93 -4.38 8.33
N ILE A 62 -3.14 -4.07 9.35
CA ILE A 62 -2.37 -5.08 10.08
C ILE A 62 -3.30 -6.04 10.82
N TYR A 63 -4.29 -5.50 11.54
CA TYR A 63 -5.25 -6.31 12.31
C TYR A 63 -6.23 -7.13 11.44
N ALA A 64 -6.40 -6.79 10.15
CA ALA A 64 -7.18 -7.62 9.24
C ALA A 64 -6.65 -9.06 9.12
N ASN A 65 -5.34 -9.27 9.33
CA ASN A 65 -4.75 -10.61 9.37
C ASN A 65 -5.29 -11.47 10.52
N ASN A 66 -5.76 -10.85 11.60
CA ASN A 66 -6.34 -11.56 12.74
C ASN A 66 -7.68 -12.27 12.42
N LEU A 67 -8.31 -11.91 11.30
CA LEU A 67 -9.50 -12.59 10.79
C LEU A 67 -9.18 -13.98 10.22
N GLU A 68 -7.97 -14.14 9.68
CA GLU A 68 -7.51 -15.41 9.11
C GLU A 68 -6.83 -16.28 10.17
N LYS A 69 -5.99 -15.65 10.99
CA LYS A 69 -5.16 -16.33 11.98
C LYS A 69 -4.85 -15.40 13.16
N PRO A 70 -4.99 -15.87 14.40
CA PRO A 70 -4.60 -15.09 15.58
C PRO A 70 -3.15 -14.60 15.48
N MET A 71 -2.97 -13.29 15.66
CA MET A 71 -1.66 -12.66 15.64
C MET A 71 -0.81 -13.13 16.81
N GLN A 72 0.47 -13.35 16.57
CA GLN A 72 1.47 -13.70 17.59
C GLN A 72 2.54 -12.61 17.62
N PHE A 73 2.97 -12.24 18.82
CA PHE A 73 3.97 -11.20 19.01
C PHE A 73 5.30 -11.78 19.54
N PRO A 74 6.45 -11.18 19.18
CA PRO A 74 6.59 -10.03 18.30
C PRO A 74 6.27 -10.40 16.85
N LEU A 75 5.77 -9.43 16.05
CA LEU A 75 5.56 -9.60 14.62
C LEU A 75 6.13 -8.41 13.85
N LEU A 76 6.54 -8.67 12.61
CA LEU A 76 6.94 -7.67 11.65
C LEU A 76 5.86 -7.58 10.56
N ALA A 77 5.29 -6.40 10.38
CA ALA A 77 4.32 -6.11 9.32
C ALA A 77 5.00 -5.33 8.19
N LEU A 78 4.94 -5.88 6.98
CA LEU A 78 5.23 -5.15 5.75
C LEU A 78 3.90 -4.65 5.17
N VAL A 79 3.66 -3.36 5.28
CA VAL A 79 2.46 -2.70 4.76
C VAL A 79 2.75 -2.15 3.37
N VAL A 80 2.12 -2.71 2.36
CA VAL A 80 2.34 -2.38 0.94
C VAL A 80 1.02 -2.03 0.29
N SER A 81 0.90 -0.81 -0.23
CA SER A 81 -0.32 -0.33 -0.89
C SER A 81 -0.03 0.77 -1.91
N GLY A 82 -1.08 1.37 -2.49
CA GLY A 82 -0.97 2.54 -3.36
C GLY A 82 -0.42 3.79 -2.66
N GLY A 83 -0.59 3.92 -1.35
CA GLY A 83 -0.17 5.09 -0.59
C GLY A 83 0.84 4.83 0.52
N HIS A 84 1.14 3.59 0.82
CA HIS A 84 2.01 3.20 1.93
C HIS A 84 3.00 2.11 1.53
N THR A 85 4.21 2.22 2.06
CA THR A 85 5.24 1.17 1.99
C THR A 85 6.05 1.28 3.26
N ASP A 86 5.66 0.53 4.28
CA ASP A 86 6.16 0.66 5.65
C ASP A 86 6.55 -0.68 6.25
N LEU A 87 7.58 -0.69 7.06
CA LEU A 87 7.97 -1.78 7.96
C LEU A 87 7.63 -1.38 9.39
N ILE A 88 6.77 -2.15 10.02
CA ILE A 88 6.26 -1.90 11.37
C ILE A 88 6.52 -3.13 12.24
N LEU A 89 7.24 -2.93 13.32
CA LEU A 89 7.43 -3.94 14.37
C LEU A 89 6.33 -3.79 15.42
N MET A 90 5.66 -4.88 15.74
CA MET A 90 4.74 -4.94 16.88
C MET A 90 5.31 -5.88 17.93
N LYS A 91 5.66 -5.33 19.10
CA LYS A 91 6.20 -6.07 20.24
C LYS A 91 5.10 -6.73 21.07
N GLY A 92 3.93 -6.15 21.04
CA GLY A 92 2.72 -6.59 21.72
C GLY A 92 1.48 -6.04 21.05
N ASP A 93 0.32 -6.35 21.61
CA ASP A 93 -0.96 -5.87 21.10
C ASP A 93 -1.04 -4.35 21.16
N TYR A 94 -1.29 -3.72 20.01
CA TYR A 94 -1.33 -2.26 19.82
C TYR A 94 -0.01 -1.50 20.09
N GLU A 95 1.11 -2.20 20.19
CA GLU A 95 2.45 -1.63 20.39
C GLU A 95 3.20 -1.52 19.06
N PHE A 96 2.96 -0.43 18.32
CA PHE A 96 3.53 -0.18 17.00
C PHE A 96 4.84 0.59 17.09
N GLU A 97 5.88 0.08 16.42
CA GLU A 97 7.14 0.76 16.19
C GLU A 97 7.40 0.84 14.68
N HIS A 98 7.33 2.03 14.09
CA HIS A 98 7.69 2.25 12.69
C HIS A 98 9.21 2.18 12.58
N ILE A 99 9.74 1.13 11.95
CA ILE A 99 11.18 0.89 11.86
C ILE A 99 11.80 1.33 10.54
N GLY A 100 10.99 1.50 9.50
CA GLY A 100 11.40 1.97 8.19
C GLY A 100 10.25 2.00 7.20
N GLY A 101 10.49 2.56 6.03
CA GLY A 101 9.49 2.67 4.97
C GLY A 101 10.01 3.48 3.80
N THR A 102 9.15 3.79 2.86
CA THR A 102 9.55 4.61 1.72
C THR A 102 9.81 6.06 2.13
N LEU A 103 10.87 6.65 1.56
CA LEU A 103 11.22 8.06 1.75
C LEU A 103 10.60 8.97 0.67
N ASP A 104 9.94 8.37 -0.32
CA ASP A 104 9.36 9.10 -1.46
C ASP A 104 8.05 8.43 -1.94
N ASP A 105 7.96 7.99 -3.18
CA ASP A 105 6.76 7.34 -3.71
C ASP A 105 6.49 6.01 -2.98
N ALA A 106 5.24 5.73 -2.63
CA ALA A 106 4.85 4.37 -2.26
C ALA A 106 5.02 3.43 -3.47
N ILE A 107 5.29 2.15 -3.21
CA ILE A 107 5.53 1.21 -4.30
C ILE A 107 4.34 1.11 -5.26
N GLY A 108 3.10 1.07 -4.77
CA GLY A 108 1.92 1.01 -5.63
C GLY A 108 1.76 2.27 -6.50
N GLU A 109 2.08 3.45 -5.95
CA GLU A 109 2.14 4.70 -6.71
C GLU A 109 3.22 4.64 -7.79
N CYS A 110 4.39 4.05 -7.48
CA CYS A 110 5.45 3.83 -8.45
C CYS A 110 4.99 2.91 -9.59
N TYR A 111 4.30 1.81 -9.28
CA TYR A 111 3.69 0.92 -10.29
C TYR A 111 2.73 1.66 -11.20
N ASP A 112 1.85 2.51 -10.67
CA ASP A 112 0.91 3.30 -11.46
C ASP A 112 1.63 4.28 -12.40
N LYS A 113 2.69 4.93 -11.90
CA LYS A 113 3.50 5.87 -12.69
C LYS A 113 4.27 5.14 -13.80
N VAL A 114 4.91 4.01 -13.50
CA VAL A 114 5.62 3.18 -14.48
C VAL A 114 4.67 2.64 -15.53
N ALA A 115 3.52 2.07 -15.14
CA ALA A 115 2.50 1.57 -16.06
C ALA A 115 2.08 2.63 -17.08
N ARG A 116 1.93 3.89 -16.62
CA ARG A 116 1.59 5.01 -17.50
C ARG A 116 2.70 5.31 -18.50
N VAL A 117 3.97 5.29 -18.07
CA VAL A 117 5.14 5.55 -18.91
C VAL A 117 5.29 4.51 -20.02
N ILE A 118 5.06 3.24 -19.71
CA ILE A 118 5.16 2.14 -20.67
C ILE A 118 3.82 1.82 -21.38
N GLY A 119 2.82 2.70 -21.25
CA GLY A 119 1.57 2.62 -22.00
C GLY A 119 0.54 1.59 -21.55
N LEU A 120 0.70 1.00 -20.34
CA LEU A 120 -0.24 0.00 -19.83
C LEU A 120 -1.50 0.62 -19.18
N GLY A 121 -1.44 1.90 -18.78
CA GLY A 121 -2.57 2.62 -18.18
C GLY A 121 -2.82 2.28 -16.71
N TYR A 122 -4.03 2.57 -16.23
CA TYR A 122 -4.45 2.44 -14.82
C TYR A 122 -5.50 1.33 -14.65
N PRO A 123 -5.55 0.61 -13.49
CA PRO A 123 -4.57 0.58 -12.40
C PRO A 123 -3.26 -0.08 -12.84
N GLY A 124 -2.12 0.45 -12.36
CA GLY A 124 -0.79 0.04 -12.83
C GLY A 124 -0.35 -1.31 -12.30
N GLY A 125 -0.55 -1.59 -11.01
CA GLY A 125 -0.10 -2.82 -10.37
C GLY A 125 -0.46 -4.09 -11.14
N PRO A 126 -1.76 -4.42 -11.32
CA PRO A 126 -2.18 -5.63 -12.02
C PRO A 126 -1.73 -5.70 -13.49
N LYS A 127 -1.61 -4.54 -14.14
CA LYS A 127 -1.20 -4.47 -15.55
C LYS A 127 0.30 -4.69 -15.73
N VAL A 128 1.11 -4.11 -14.84
CA VAL A 128 2.55 -4.35 -14.81
C VAL A 128 2.84 -5.82 -14.48
N GLU A 129 2.17 -6.38 -13.47
CA GLU A 129 2.30 -7.78 -13.12
C GLU A 129 2.00 -8.70 -14.33
N LYS A 130 0.87 -8.48 -15.00
CA LYS A 130 0.50 -9.25 -16.18
C LYS A 130 1.56 -9.14 -17.30
N ALA A 131 2.04 -7.93 -17.58
CA ALA A 131 3.08 -7.71 -18.59
C ALA A 131 4.41 -8.38 -18.18
N ALA A 132 4.78 -8.31 -16.90
CA ALA A 132 5.99 -8.92 -16.37
C ALA A 132 5.99 -10.46 -16.45
N LEU A 133 4.81 -11.10 -16.36
CA LEU A 133 4.68 -12.55 -16.56
C LEU A 133 5.02 -13.00 -17.98
N GLU A 134 4.87 -12.11 -18.97
CA GLU A 134 5.14 -12.36 -20.38
C GLU A 134 6.52 -11.81 -20.81
N GLY A 135 7.26 -11.18 -19.90
CA GLY A 135 8.54 -10.52 -20.15
C GLY A 135 9.73 -11.25 -19.51
N GLU A 136 10.92 -10.85 -19.94
CA GLU A 136 12.19 -11.31 -19.41
C GLU A 136 12.95 -10.14 -18.75
N HIS A 137 13.81 -10.44 -17.76
CA HIS A 137 14.66 -9.43 -17.12
C HIS A 137 15.84 -9.09 -18.05
N THR A 138 15.67 -8.09 -18.90
CA THR A 138 16.67 -7.70 -19.91
C THR A 138 17.16 -6.27 -19.76
N TYR A 139 16.53 -5.46 -18.90
CA TYR A 139 16.94 -4.08 -18.63
C TYR A 139 17.63 -3.99 -17.28
N ASP A 140 18.85 -3.45 -17.28
CA ASP A 140 19.60 -3.15 -16.06
C ASP A 140 19.06 -1.84 -15.44
N LEU A 141 18.38 -1.96 -14.30
CA LEU A 141 17.80 -0.84 -13.57
C LEU A 141 18.54 -0.64 -12.25
N PRO A 142 18.69 0.60 -11.78
CA PRO A 142 19.40 0.88 -10.54
C PRO A 142 18.66 0.26 -9.34
N ILE A 143 19.42 -0.30 -8.40
CA ILE A 143 18.90 -0.77 -7.11
C ILE A 143 18.89 0.42 -6.15
N PRO A 144 17.70 0.93 -5.77
CA PRO A 144 17.61 2.08 -4.87
C PRO A 144 17.99 1.69 -3.43
N MET A 145 18.44 2.66 -2.63
CA MET A 145 18.68 2.50 -1.19
C MET A 145 19.45 1.21 -0.84
N ASN A 146 20.59 0.97 -1.51
CA ASN A 146 21.43 -0.20 -1.26
C ASN A 146 22.31 -0.02 -0.01
N ASP A 147 21.68 0.25 1.12
CA ASP A 147 22.30 0.44 2.44
C ASP A 147 21.67 -0.51 3.47
N ASP A 148 22.17 -0.48 4.71
CA ASP A 148 21.67 -1.32 5.80
C ASP A 148 20.51 -0.68 6.60
N SER A 149 19.98 0.46 6.15
CA SER A 149 18.76 1.02 6.72
C SER A 149 17.53 0.21 6.32
N PHE A 150 16.43 0.35 7.05
CA PHE A 150 15.15 -0.25 6.69
C PHE A 150 14.30 0.66 5.77
N ASN A 151 14.87 1.80 5.37
CA ASN A 151 14.20 2.71 4.46
C ASN A 151 14.27 2.22 3.02
N MET A 152 13.30 2.64 2.22
CA MET A 152 13.12 2.30 0.81
C MET A 152 12.97 3.58 -0.01
N SER A 153 13.18 3.51 -1.33
CA SER A 153 12.94 4.60 -2.27
C SER A 153 12.55 4.03 -3.62
N PHE A 154 11.55 4.59 -4.26
CA PHE A 154 11.06 4.13 -5.57
C PHE A 154 11.06 5.23 -6.63
N SER A 155 11.23 6.51 -6.24
CA SER A 155 11.24 7.64 -7.18
C SER A 155 12.42 7.60 -8.15
N GLY A 156 13.60 7.15 -7.68
CA GLY A 156 14.79 6.97 -8.52
C GLY A 156 14.59 5.89 -9.58
N LEU A 157 13.97 4.78 -9.22
CA LEU A 157 13.64 3.68 -10.14
C LEU A 157 12.66 4.15 -11.23
N LYS A 158 11.59 4.85 -10.85
CA LYS A 158 10.68 5.49 -11.79
C LYS A 158 11.39 6.42 -12.75
N SER A 159 12.27 7.30 -12.25
CA SER A 159 13.00 8.27 -13.07
C SER A 159 13.95 7.58 -14.04
N SER A 160 14.61 6.50 -13.65
CA SER A 160 15.47 5.72 -14.53
C SER A 160 14.69 5.09 -15.69
N ILE A 161 13.50 4.58 -15.44
CA ILE A 161 12.62 4.03 -16.47
C ILE A 161 12.15 5.10 -17.46
N ILE A 162 11.75 6.28 -16.96
CA ILE A 162 11.37 7.40 -17.81
C ILE A 162 12.54 7.78 -18.74
N ASN A 163 13.74 7.90 -18.18
CA ASN A 163 14.94 8.25 -18.95
C ASN A 163 15.30 7.14 -19.96
N LEU A 164 15.20 5.86 -19.58
CA LEU A 164 15.46 4.74 -20.46
C LEU A 164 14.51 4.78 -21.67
N VAL A 165 13.21 4.85 -21.44
CA VAL A 165 12.19 4.89 -22.50
C VAL A 165 12.43 6.10 -23.42
N HIS A 166 12.73 7.27 -22.87
CA HIS A 166 13.01 8.48 -23.64
C HIS A 166 14.26 8.31 -24.52
N ASN A 167 15.35 7.82 -23.94
CA ASN A 167 16.61 7.63 -24.65
C ASN A 167 16.50 6.59 -25.79
N GLU A 168 15.86 5.45 -25.53
CA GLU A 168 15.66 4.43 -26.56
C GLU A 168 14.79 4.96 -27.71
N LYS A 169 13.74 5.72 -27.40
CA LYS A 169 12.90 6.38 -28.39
C LYS A 169 13.66 7.41 -29.24
N GLN A 170 14.58 8.19 -28.62
CA GLN A 170 15.44 9.12 -29.35
C GLN A 170 16.42 8.41 -30.30
N ARG A 171 16.89 7.22 -29.91
CA ARG A 171 17.78 6.38 -30.73
C ARG A 171 17.04 5.63 -31.84
N GLY A 172 15.70 5.73 -31.89
CA GLY A 172 14.87 5.00 -32.85
C GLY A 172 14.68 3.53 -32.50
N ASN A 173 15.01 3.13 -31.26
CA ASN A 173 14.80 1.78 -30.79
C ASN A 173 13.40 1.61 -30.20
N GLU A 174 12.84 0.42 -30.34
CA GLU A 174 11.60 0.04 -29.71
C GLU A 174 11.89 -0.59 -28.32
N VAL A 175 11.19 -0.10 -27.29
CA VAL A 175 11.26 -0.66 -25.94
C VAL A 175 10.29 -1.84 -25.82
N ARG A 176 10.81 -2.98 -25.41
CA ARG A 176 9.99 -4.16 -25.12
C ARG A 176 9.31 -3.98 -23.75
N ASN A 177 8.06 -3.49 -23.77
CA ASN A 177 7.34 -3.10 -22.57
C ASN A 177 7.17 -4.23 -21.55
N ASN A 178 6.98 -5.49 -22.00
CA ASN A 178 6.86 -6.64 -21.11
C ASN A 178 8.18 -6.92 -20.37
N ASP A 179 9.30 -6.83 -21.07
CA ASP A 179 10.64 -7.02 -20.46
C ASP A 179 10.97 -5.89 -19.48
N LEU A 180 10.60 -4.66 -19.83
CA LEU A 180 10.80 -3.51 -18.93
C LEU A 180 9.91 -3.62 -17.69
N ALA A 181 8.66 -4.08 -17.85
CA ALA A 181 7.77 -4.37 -16.74
C ALA A 181 8.34 -5.47 -15.81
N ARG A 182 8.91 -6.53 -16.39
CA ARG A 182 9.58 -7.59 -15.65
C ARG A 182 10.79 -7.08 -14.89
N SER A 183 11.70 -6.39 -15.56
CA SER A 183 12.91 -5.83 -14.95
C SER A 183 12.59 -4.86 -13.82
N PHE A 184 11.59 -4.00 -14.01
CA PHE A 184 11.08 -3.10 -12.96
C PHE A 184 10.54 -3.86 -11.75
N GLN A 185 9.66 -4.82 -11.98
CA GLN A 185 9.02 -5.59 -10.92
C GLN A 185 10.07 -6.35 -10.09
N ASP A 186 11.03 -6.98 -10.74
CA ASP A 186 12.10 -7.75 -10.07
C ASP A 186 12.90 -6.84 -9.13
N VAL A 187 13.34 -5.65 -9.60
CA VAL A 187 14.09 -4.71 -8.75
C VAL A 187 13.25 -4.13 -7.62
N ALA A 188 11.98 -3.80 -7.89
CA ALA A 188 11.09 -3.25 -6.88
C ALA A 188 10.77 -4.28 -5.77
N VAL A 189 10.50 -5.52 -6.14
CA VAL A 189 10.23 -6.62 -5.20
C VAL A 189 11.50 -7.01 -4.43
N ASP A 190 12.66 -7.07 -5.11
CA ASP A 190 13.94 -7.36 -4.45
C ASP A 190 14.25 -6.35 -3.33
N GLN A 191 13.97 -5.06 -3.57
CA GLN A 191 14.14 -4.06 -2.52
C GLN A 191 13.24 -4.33 -1.30
N LEU A 192 11.96 -4.67 -1.51
CA LEU A 192 11.06 -5.02 -0.40
C LEU A 192 11.57 -6.25 0.37
N CYS A 193 11.93 -7.30 -0.36
CA CYS A 193 12.44 -8.55 0.23
C CYS A 193 13.71 -8.28 1.04
N ARG A 194 14.71 -7.60 0.46
CA ARG A 194 15.97 -7.30 1.11
C ARG A 194 15.79 -6.49 2.40
N LYS A 195 14.99 -5.42 2.38
CA LYS A 195 14.75 -4.59 3.57
C LYS A 195 13.97 -5.34 4.65
N THR A 196 13.03 -6.18 4.24
CA THR A 196 12.28 -7.05 5.16
C THR A 196 13.19 -8.10 5.81
N GLU A 197 14.06 -8.74 5.03
CA GLU A 197 15.04 -9.70 5.56
C GLU A 197 16.02 -9.04 6.55
N LEU A 198 16.50 -7.82 6.26
CA LEU A 198 17.35 -7.07 7.19
C LEU A 198 16.62 -6.83 8.53
N ALA A 199 15.32 -6.47 8.47
CA ALA A 199 14.51 -6.27 9.67
C ALA A 199 14.33 -7.59 10.45
N ILE A 200 13.99 -8.70 9.79
CA ILE A 200 13.84 -10.02 10.40
C ILE A 200 15.15 -10.48 11.09
N LYS A 201 16.30 -10.20 10.47
CA LYS A 201 17.61 -10.59 11.05
C LYS A 201 17.98 -9.75 12.27
N LYS A 202 17.43 -8.55 12.39
CA LYS A 202 17.74 -7.64 13.50
C LYS A 202 16.81 -7.84 14.70
N TYR A 203 15.56 -8.17 14.47
CA TYR A 203 14.51 -8.28 15.50
C TYR A 203 13.99 -9.71 15.65
#